data_e0ab9983624b2a52c9d64afcbf4538ee
#
_entry.id   e0ab9983624b2a52c9d64afcbf4538ee
#
_cell.length_a   1.000
_cell.length_b   1.000
_cell.length_c   1.000
_cell.angle_alpha   90.00
_cell.angle_beta   90.00
_cell.angle_gamma   90.00
#
_symmetry.space_group_name_H-M   'P 1'
#
loop_
_entity.id
_entity.type
_entity.pdbx_description
1 polymer ?
#
loop_
_entity_poly.entity_id
_entity_poly.type
_entity_poly.pdbx_seq_one_letter_code
_entity_poly.pdbx_strand_id
1 'polypeptide(L)'
;MNALAPSLGLTQDMDEIPFSVRPDKNVSVEDVFELLRSTYEGTPLDMCANITIKDGQVSPLANPWMTTTMRNTLNHIKPGVVPFQRTVSVAWCSYSTVIQLRSDLPDAVGGVCYLALDNPGQSPRIPIFCGNTRVPEAYGRCGQNTYDPSIALWQFRKANKLATLAWQKTKGPFMEEVMSQQKDMLSTVRSLDANADSDTLNEVTEKIHLEAAARWSEMESNLWVTFGLGF
;
A
#
# COMPACT_ATOMS: atom_id res chain seq x y z
N MET A 1 14.18 -3.89 -9.58
CA MET A 1 15.54 -4.46 -9.44
C MET A 1 16.53 -3.47 -8.85
N ASN A 2 16.73 -2.27 -9.42
CA ASN A 2 17.71 -1.29 -8.88
C ASN A 2 17.51 -0.91 -7.40
N ALA A 3 16.31 -0.97 -6.86
CA ALA A 3 16.07 -0.69 -5.45
C ALA A 3 16.76 -1.71 -4.50
N LEU A 4 16.95 -2.94 -4.94
CA LEU A 4 17.57 -4.01 -4.15
C LEU A 4 18.96 -4.43 -4.68
N ALA A 5 19.29 -4.09 -5.90
CA ALA A 5 20.56 -4.40 -6.54
C ALA A 5 21.08 -3.20 -7.36
N PRO A 6 21.32 -2.04 -6.70
CA PRO A 6 21.81 -0.84 -7.40
C PRO A 6 23.17 -1.03 -8.07
N SER A 7 23.99 -1.97 -7.59
CA SER A 7 25.29 -2.29 -8.19
C SER A 7 25.20 -2.75 -9.65
N LEU A 8 24.05 -3.26 -10.08
CA LEU A 8 23.84 -3.70 -11.46
C LEU A 8 23.62 -2.54 -12.44
N GLY A 9 23.30 -1.34 -11.97
CA GLY A 9 23.14 -0.16 -12.81
C GLY A 9 22.13 -0.33 -13.94
N LEU A 10 21.04 -1.09 -13.73
CA LEU A 10 20.03 -1.35 -14.75
C LEU A 10 19.37 -0.05 -15.21
N THR A 11 19.26 0.15 -16.51
CA THR A 11 18.59 1.32 -17.12
C THR A 11 17.32 0.89 -17.85
N GLN A 12 16.44 1.86 -18.16
CA GLN A 12 15.20 1.60 -18.90
C GLN A 12 15.45 1.24 -20.37
N ASP A 13 16.59 1.65 -20.91
CA ASP A 13 16.95 1.52 -22.32
C ASP A 13 17.73 0.20 -22.59
N MET A 14 17.82 -0.69 -21.60
CA MET A 14 18.45 -2.00 -21.80
C MET A 14 17.55 -2.89 -22.66
N ASP A 15 18.11 -3.44 -23.72
CA ASP A 15 17.42 -4.40 -24.60
C ASP A 15 16.99 -5.67 -23.85
N GLU A 16 17.79 -6.10 -22.87
CA GLU A 16 17.52 -7.26 -22.05
C GLU A 16 17.62 -6.94 -20.56
N ILE A 17 16.54 -7.20 -19.83
CA ILE A 17 16.52 -7.12 -18.37
C ILE A 17 16.66 -8.55 -17.82
N PRO A 18 17.59 -8.81 -16.88
CA PRO A 18 17.76 -10.15 -16.32
C PRO A 18 16.49 -10.63 -15.63
N PHE A 19 16.14 -11.91 -15.81
CA PHE A 19 14.97 -12.54 -15.19
C PHE A 19 15.02 -12.49 -13.67
N SER A 20 16.21 -12.68 -13.08
CA SER A 20 16.46 -12.60 -11.65
C SER A 20 17.82 -11.99 -11.37
N VAL A 21 17.95 -11.36 -10.21
CA VAL A 21 19.19 -10.73 -9.77
C VAL A 21 19.47 -11.08 -8.32
N ARG A 22 20.76 -11.17 -7.98
CA ARG A 22 21.17 -11.26 -6.57
C ARG A 22 21.09 -9.85 -5.98
N PRO A 23 20.38 -9.65 -4.86
CA PRO A 23 20.36 -8.35 -4.20
C PRO A 23 21.73 -8.02 -3.56
N ASP A 24 22.06 -6.74 -3.44
CA ASP A 24 23.33 -6.26 -2.85
C ASP A 24 23.36 -6.42 -1.33
N LYS A 25 22.19 -6.56 -0.71
CA LYS A 25 22.01 -6.80 0.74
C LYS A 25 20.93 -7.83 0.99
N ASN A 26 20.87 -8.36 2.21
CA ASN A 26 19.72 -9.16 2.63
C ASN A 26 18.44 -8.35 2.53
N VAL A 27 17.40 -8.96 1.97
CA VAL A 27 16.09 -8.34 1.77
C VAL A 27 15.22 -8.61 2.99
N SER A 28 14.78 -7.56 3.66
CA SER A 28 13.83 -7.64 4.77
C SER A 28 12.38 -7.69 4.25
N VAL A 29 11.44 -8.04 5.11
CA VAL A 29 10.01 -7.98 4.79
C VAL A 29 9.56 -6.54 4.53
N GLU A 30 10.16 -5.57 5.24
CA GLU A 30 9.94 -4.15 5.02
C GLU A 30 10.39 -3.69 3.63
N ASP A 31 11.55 -4.14 3.15
CA ASP A 31 12.01 -3.84 1.79
C ASP A 31 10.98 -4.33 0.75
N VAL A 32 10.38 -5.50 0.95
CA VAL A 32 9.33 -6.03 0.06
C VAL A 32 8.06 -5.19 0.14
N PHE A 33 7.68 -4.74 1.34
CA PHE A 33 6.52 -3.85 1.50
C PHE A 33 6.71 -2.54 0.74
N GLU A 34 7.89 -1.92 0.84
CA GLU A 34 8.21 -0.69 0.12
C GLU A 34 8.19 -0.86 -1.40
N LEU A 35 8.75 -1.95 -1.91
CA LEU A 35 8.68 -2.26 -3.34
C LEU A 35 7.24 -2.34 -3.84
N LEU A 36 6.36 -3.01 -3.09
CA LEU A 36 4.96 -3.18 -3.47
C LEU A 36 4.12 -1.91 -3.29
N ARG A 37 4.63 -0.91 -2.54
CA ARG A 37 4.03 0.43 -2.41
C ARG A 37 4.43 1.39 -3.52
N SER A 38 5.41 1.05 -4.34
CA SER A 38 6.01 1.98 -5.29
C SER A 38 4.98 2.58 -6.27
N THR A 39 4.94 3.90 -6.29
CA THR A 39 4.16 4.73 -7.23
C THR A 39 5.03 5.38 -8.29
N TYR A 40 6.34 5.12 -8.23
CA TYR A 40 7.39 5.78 -9.02
C TYR A 40 7.56 7.28 -8.75
N GLU A 41 6.83 7.87 -7.80
CA GLU A 41 7.03 9.28 -7.43
C GLU A 41 8.49 9.53 -7.02
N GLY A 42 9.04 10.66 -7.45
CA GLY A 42 10.46 11.01 -7.23
C GLY A 42 11.46 10.25 -8.09
N THR A 43 11.02 9.45 -9.05
CA THR A 43 11.87 8.75 -10.03
C THR A 43 11.67 9.32 -11.44
N PRO A 44 12.52 8.94 -12.44
CA PRO A 44 12.28 9.32 -13.83
C PRO A 44 10.93 8.84 -14.42
N LEU A 45 10.25 7.90 -13.74
CA LEU A 45 8.94 7.37 -14.13
C LEU A 45 7.76 8.07 -13.43
N ASP A 46 8.01 9.16 -12.72
CA ASP A 46 6.99 9.90 -11.98
C ASP A 46 5.96 10.55 -12.89
N MET A 47 4.74 10.04 -12.88
CA MET A 47 3.62 10.60 -13.67
C MET A 47 3.11 11.94 -13.13
N CYS A 48 3.43 12.31 -11.90
CA CYS A 48 2.97 13.54 -11.27
C CYS A 48 3.89 14.73 -11.55
N ALA A 49 5.16 14.49 -11.83
CA ALA A 49 6.22 15.50 -11.85
C ALA A 49 5.96 16.69 -12.77
N ASN A 50 5.31 16.46 -13.92
CA ASN A 50 5.05 17.51 -14.90
C ASN A 50 3.67 18.19 -14.77
N ILE A 51 2.85 17.75 -13.81
CA ILE A 51 1.54 18.36 -13.53
C ILE A 51 1.76 19.48 -12.52
N THR A 52 2.11 20.66 -13.01
CA THR A 52 2.51 21.79 -12.18
C THR A 52 1.47 22.90 -12.15
N ILE A 53 1.42 23.65 -11.06
CA ILE A 53 0.71 24.93 -10.93
C ILE A 53 1.62 26.11 -11.39
N LYS A 54 1.07 27.32 -11.36
CA LYS A 54 1.74 28.52 -11.88
C LYS A 54 3.17 28.74 -11.35
N ASP A 55 3.42 28.35 -10.10
CA ASP A 55 4.72 28.56 -9.44
C ASP A 55 5.72 27.42 -9.70
N GLY A 56 5.42 26.51 -10.62
CA GLY A 56 6.26 25.36 -10.95
C GLY A 56 6.20 24.20 -9.95
N GLN A 57 5.44 24.35 -8.87
CA GLN A 57 5.23 23.25 -7.90
C GLN A 57 4.28 22.20 -8.49
N VAL A 58 4.45 20.94 -8.08
CA VAL A 58 3.52 19.87 -8.45
C VAL A 58 2.12 20.19 -7.90
N SER A 59 1.11 20.05 -8.75
CA SER A 59 -0.28 20.33 -8.38
C SER A 59 -0.72 19.48 -7.18
N PRO A 60 -1.40 20.06 -6.18
CA PRO A 60 -2.00 19.30 -5.07
C PRO A 60 -2.90 18.14 -5.53
N LEU A 61 -3.51 18.27 -6.72
CA LEU A 61 -4.44 17.29 -7.30
C LEU A 61 -3.72 16.17 -8.08
N ALA A 62 -2.43 16.31 -8.37
CA ALA A 62 -1.68 15.28 -9.08
C ALA A 62 -1.60 14.02 -8.23
N ASN A 63 -1.91 12.87 -8.82
CA ASN A 63 -1.79 11.58 -8.17
C ASN A 63 -1.30 10.50 -9.14
N PRO A 64 -0.58 9.48 -8.66
CA PRO A 64 0.01 8.45 -9.53
C PRO A 64 -1.03 7.44 -10.06
N TRP A 65 -2.28 7.53 -9.63
CA TRP A 65 -3.36 6.61 -10.00
C TRP A 65 -4.48 7.29 -10.81
N MET A 66 -4.11 8.30 -11.58
CA MET A 66 -5.07 9.00 -12.45
C MET A 66 -5.81 8.04 -13.38
N THR A 67 -7.10 8.30 -13.57
CA THR A 67 -7.90 7.56 -14.55
C THR A 67 -7.37 7.81 -15.97
N THR A 68 -7.62 6.85 -16.87
CA THR A 68 -7.28 7.02 -18.29
C THR A 68 -7.90 8.29 -18.87
N THR A 69 -9.13 8.60 -18.51
CA THR A 69 -9.82 9.82 -18.96
C THR A 69 -9.07 11.07 -18.49
N MET A 70 -8.74 11.18 -17.21
CA MET A 70 -7.99 12.31 -16.67
C MET A 70 -6.65 12.49 -17.39
N ARG A 71 -5.87 11.42 -17.52
CA ARG A 71 -4.58 11.44 -18.22
C ARG A 71 -4.72 11.91 -19.68
N ASN A 72 -5.71 11.37 -20.39
CA ASN A 72 -5.94 11.75 -21.79
C ASN A 72 -6.36 13.21 -21.89
N THR A 73 -7.19 13.71 -20.97
CA THR A 73 -7.57 15.13 -20.91
C THR A 73 -6.37 16.03 -20.70
N LEU A 74 -5.51 15.70 -19.72
CA LEU A 74 -4.29 16.48 -19.45
C LEU A 74 -3.33 16.47 -20.65
N ASN A 75 -3.14 15.32 -21.28
CA ASN A 75 -2.29 15.20 -22.47
C ASN A 75 -2.91 15.85 -23.72
N HIS A 76 -4.24 16.03 -23.78
CA HIS A 76 -4.88 16.82 -24.84
C HIS A 76 -4.60 18.32 -24.66
N ILE A 77 -4.61 18.81 -23.41
CA ILE A 77 -4.28 20.21 -23.09
C ILE A 77 -2.79 20.49 -23.31
N LYS A 78 -1.92 19.61 -22.81
CA LYS A 78 -0.46 19.73 -22.97
C LYS A 78 0.12 18.35 -23.30
N PRO A 79 0.46 18.12 -24.60
CA PRO A 79 1.00 16.82 -25.03
C PRO A 79 2.22 16.38 -24.21
N GLY A 80 2.20 15.12 -23.75
CA GLY A 80 3.30 14.54 -23.01
C GLY A 80 3.42 14.97 -21.54
N VAL A 81 2.47 15.73 -21.00
CA VAL A 81 2.52 16.17 -19.58
C VAL A 81 2.41 15.00 -18.61
N VAL A 82 1.68 13.94 -18.97
CA VAL A 82 1.59 12.70 -18.18
C VAL A 82 2.11 11.53 -19.02
N PRO A 83 3.38 11.16 -18.91
CA PRO A 83 3.90 9.94 -19.50
C PRO A 83 3.27 8.76 -18.75
N PHE A 84 2.61 7.84 -19.48
CA PHE A 84 1.95 6.72 -18.83
C PHE A 84 2.95 5.70 -18.29
N GLN A 85 2.83 5.43 -17.00
CA GLN A 85 3.49 4.33 -16.33
C GLN A 85 2.45 3.54 -15.52
N ARG A 86 2.51 2.22 -15.59
CA ARG A 86 1.76 1.37 -14.69
C ARG A 86 2.57 1.21 -13.40
N THR A 87 2.12 1.86 -12.34
CA THR A 87 2.75 1.74 -11.02
C THR A 87 2.74 0.29 -10.51
N VAL A 88 3.67 -0.08 -9.64
CA VAL A 88 3.64 -1.37 -8.93
C VAL A 88 2.40 -1.41 -8.04
N SER A 89 2.17 -0.32 -7.29
CA SER A 89 0.97 -0.13 -6.51
C SER A 89 -0.14 0.41 -7.41
N VAL A 90 -1.22 -0.34 -7.61
CA VAL A 90 -2.37 0.07 -8.44
C VAL A 90 -3.63 0.31 -7.63
N ALA A 91 -4.35 1.40 -7.95
CA ALA A 91 -5.52 1.85 -7.20
C ALA A 91 -6.76 0.96 -7.31
N TRP A 92 -6.79 0.03 -8.25
CA TRP A 92 -7.89 -0.94 -8.45
C TRP A 92 -7.54 -2.34 -7.95
N CYS A 93 -6.46 -2.48 -7.20
CA CYS A 93 -6.08 -3.73 -6.56
C CYS A 93 -7.15 -4.12 -5.52
N SER A 94 -7.49 -5.39 -5.45
CA SER A 94 -8.40 -5.88 -4.41
C SER A 94 -7.64 -6.18 -3.14
N TYR A 95 -6.48 -6.80 -3.28
CA TYR A 95 -5.56 -7.13 -2.20
C TYR A 95 -4.14 -7.35 -2.75
N SER A 96 -3.18 -7.28 -1.85
CA SER A 96 -1.78 -7.65 -2.09
C SER A 96 -1.24 -8.42 -0.90
N THR A 97 -0.54 -9.50 -1.16
CA THR A 97 0.02 -10.37 -0.11
C THR A 97 1.53 -10.41 -0.16
N VAL A 98 2.15 -10.50 1.02
CA VAL A 98 3.54 -10.87 1.20
C VAL A 98 3.57 -12.05 2.17
N ILE A 99 4.20 -13.14 1.78
CA ILE A 99 4.32 -14.32 2.62
C ILE A 99 5.76 -14.40 3.13
N GLN A 100 5.90 -14.46 4.45
CA GLN A 100 7.17 -14.65 5.13
C GLN A 100 7.19 -16.01 5.82
N LEU A 101 8.23 -16.78 5.59
CA LEU A 101 8.50 -18.06 6.26
C LEU A 101 9.74 -17.90 7.12
N ARG A 102 9.61 -18.14 8.44
CA ARG A 102 10.67 -18.05 9.43
C ARG A 102 10.98 -19.45 9.94
N SER A 103 12.06 -20.03 9.41
CA SER A 103 12.44 -21.44 9.67
C SER A 103 12.94 -21.72 11.10
N ASP A 104 13.19 -20.67 11.85
CA ASP A 104 13.61 -20.70 13.26
C ASP A 104 12.44 -20.76 14.26
N LEU A 105 11.20 -20.71 13.77
CA LEU A 105 9.97 -20.73 14.56
C LEU A 105 9.08 -21.92 14.16
N PRO A 106 8.21 -22.39 15.07
CA PRO A 106 7.17 -23.37 14.71
C PRO A 106 6.27 -22.86 13.57
N ASP A 107 5.83 -23.75 12.69
CA ASP A 107 5.07 -23.41 11.47
C ASP A 107 3.86 -22.50 11.75
N ALA A 108 3.14 -22.75 12.85
CA ALA A 108 1.96 -21.98 13.24
C ALA A 108 2.25 -20.48 13.39
N VAL A 109 3.38 -20.11 13.95
CA VAL A 109 3.84 -18.73 14.18
C VAL A 109 4.80 -18.30 13.09
N GLY A 110 5.63 -19.21 12.58
CA GLY A 110 6.71 -18.94 11.61
C GLY A 110 6.22 -18.54 10.25
N GLY A 111 5.09 -19.06 9.78
CA GLY A 111 4.45 -18.67 8.54
C GLY A 111 3.49 -17.50 8.73
N VAL A 112 3.72 -16.37 8.04
CA VAL A 112 2.86 -15.18 8.11
C VAL A 112 2.53 -14.69 6.72
N CYS A 113 1.24 -14.52 6.43
CA CYS A 113 0.72 -13.82 5.27
C CYS A 113 0.36 -12.38 5.67
N TYR A 114 1.08 -11.42 5.16
CA TYR A 114 0.78 -10.00 5.33
C TYR A 114 -0.16 -9.53 4.22
N LEU A 115 -1.40 -9.26 4.57
CA LEU A 115 -2.49 -8.92 3.65
C LEU A 115 -2.76 -7.41 3.66
N ALA A 116 -2.54 -6.72 2.54
CA ALA A 116 -3.04 -5.38 2.30
C ALA A 116 -4.33 -5.46 1.49
N LEU A 117 -5.36 -4.77 1.92
CA LEU A 117 -6.63 -4.64 1.22
C LEU A 117 -6.68 -3.34 0.43
N ASP A 118 -7.34 -3.33 -0.73
CA ASP A 118 -7.39 -2.21 -1.68
C ASP A 118 -5.99 -1.86 -2.23
N ASN A 119 -5.69 -0.61 -2.45
CA ASN A 119 -4.42 -0.12 -3.00
C ASN A 119 -3.24 -0.42 -2.06
N PRO A 120 -2.28 -1.29 -2.45
CA PRO A 120 -1.17 -1.67 -1.57
C PRO A 120 -0.21 -0.53 -1.25
N GLY A 121 -0.24 0.57 -2.02
CA GLY A 121 0.53 1.78 -1.74
C GLY A 121 -0.03 2.60 -0.60
N GLN A 122 -1.31 2.41 -0.28
CA GLN A 122 -2.04 3.20 0.70
C GLN A 122 -2.52 2.38 1.91
N SER A 123 -2.35 1.07 1.92
CA SER A 123 -2.90 0.20 2.96
C SER A 123 -1.82 -0.46 3.80
N PRO A 124 -2.07 -0.68 5.11
CA PRO A 124 -1.20 -1.48 5.94
C PRO A 124 -1.33 -2.95 5.56
N ARG A 125 -0.36 -3.75 5.95
CA ARG A 125 -0.35 -5.19 5.70
C ARG A 125 -0.63 -5.93 6.98
N ILE A 126 -1.85 -6.41 7.11
CA ILE A 126 -2.35 -7.11 8.31
C ILE A 126 -1.78 -8.53 8.33
N PRO A 127 -1.14 -8.96 9.44
CA PRO A 127 -0.59 -10.30 9.56
C PRO A 127 -1.70 -11.33 9.79
N ILE A 128 -1.63 -12.43 9.04
CA ILE A 128 -2.43 -13.64 9.22
C ILE A 128 -1.43 -14.80 9.34
N PHE A 129 -1.46 -15.51 10.44
CA PHE A 129 -0.50 -16.58 10.74
C PHE A 129 -0.98 -17.92 10.16
N CYS A 130 -0.04 -18.83 9.87
CA CYS A 130 -0.39 -20.20 9.47
C CYS A 130 -1.22 -20.94 10.53
N GLY A 131 -1.02 -20.62 11.79
CA GLY A 131 -1.78 -21.20 12.91
C GLY A 131 -3.16 -20.59 13.13
N ASN A 132 -3.59 -19.55 12.38
CA ASN A 132 -4.95 -19.05 12.47
C ASN A 132 -5.95 -20.12 12.01
N THR A 133 -6.97 -20.37 12.82
CA THR A 133 -8.12 -21.22 12.47
C THR A 133 -9.35 -20.42 12.04
N ARG A 134 -9.31 -19.12 12.24
CA ARG A 134 -10.31 -18.15 11.78
C ARG A 134 -9.65 -16.83 11.39
N VAL A 135 -10.31 -16.06 10.58
CA VAL A 135 -9.95 -14.68 10.21
C VAL A 135 -11.10 -13.74 10.61
N PRO A 136 -10.86 -12.41 10.72
CA PRO A 136 -11.92 -11.45 10.99
C PRO A 136 -13.13 -11.63 10.07
N GLU A 137 -14.35 -11.55 10.60
CA GLU A 137 -15.60 -11.75 9.85
C GLU A 137 -15.68 -10.82 8.62
N ALA A 138 -15.11 -9.63 8.73
CA ALA A 138 -15.06 -8.65 7.65
C ALA A 138 -14.39 -9.18 6.37
N TYR A 139 -13.57 -10.24 6.44
CA TYR A 139 -12.92 -10.87 5.27
C TYR A 139 -13.79 -11.93 4.59
N GLY A 140 -14.86 -12.36 5.22
CA GLY A 140 -15.72 -13.43 4.73
C GLY A 140 -16.58 -13.07 3.51
N ARG A 141 -16.63 -11.78 3.12
CA ARG A 141 -17.47 -11.30 2.01
C ARG A 141 -16.70 -10.48 1.00
N CYS A 142 -17.07 -10.64 -0.28
CA CYS A 142 -16.48 -9.87 -1.37
C CYS A 142 -17.15 -8.49 -1.49
N GLY A 143 -16.34 -7.41 -1.45
CA GLY A 143 -16.78 -6.02 -1.57
C GLY A 143 -16.67 -5.41 -2.96
N GLN A 144 -16.34 -6.20 -4.00
CA GLN A 144 -16.06 -5.64 -5.34
C GLN A 144 -17.30 -5.02 -6.00
N ASN A 145 -18.46 -5.63 -5.84
CA ASN A 145 -19.69 -5.26 -6.57
C ASN A 145 -20.74 -4.60 -5.66
N THR A 146 -20.49 -4.52 -4.36
CA THR A 146 -21.46 -3.99 -3.40
C THR A 146 -20.75 -3.18 -2.34
N TYR A 147 -21.24 -1.97 -2.07
CA TYR A 147 -20.79 -1.18 -0.93
C TYR A 147 -21.43 -1.70 0.36
N ASP A 148 -20.59 -2.11 1.30
CA ASP A 148 -20.98 -2.46 2.65
C ASP A 148 -19.81 -2.13 3.60
N PRO A 149 -19.99 -1.18 4.52
CA PRO A 149 -18.90 -0.71 5.40
C PRO A 149 -18.40 -1.78 6.39
N SER A 150 -19.13 -2.88 6.57
CA SER A 150 -18.68 -4.02 7.40
C SER A 150 -17.71 -4.94 6.67
N ILE A 151 -17.57 -4.82 5.35
CA ILE A 151 -16.63 -5.60 4.56
C ILE A 151 -15.24 -4.96 4.63
N ALA A 152 -14.22 -5.75 4.93
CA ALA A 152 -12.85 -5.28 5.13
C ALA A 152 -12.31 -4.41 3.97
N LEU A 153 -12.61 -4.76 2.72
CA LEU A 153 -12.21 -3.96 1.56
C LEU A 153 -12.68 -2.49 1.68
N TRP A 154 -13.92 -2.26 2.12
CA TRP A 154 -14.50 -0.93 2.23
C TRP A 154 -14.04 -0.17 3.47
N GLN A 155 -13.63 -0.87 4.52
CA GLN A 155 -13.03 -0.24 5.70
C GLN A 155 -11.74 0.53 5.34
N PHE A 156 -10.98 0.04 4.35
CA PHE A 156 -9.75 0.70 3.86
C PHE A 156 -10.00 1.58 2.64
N ARG A 157 -10.78 1.11 1.68
CA ARG A 157 -11.00 1.79 0.39
C ARG A 157 -11.53 3.21 0.51
N LYS A 158 -12.37 3.52 1.47
CA LYS A 158 -12.98 4.84 1.62
C LYS A 158 -11.93 5.93 1.82
N ALA A 159 -11.09 5.80 2.84
CA ALA A 159 -10.01 6.75 3.10
C ALA A 159 -8.98 6.77 1.96
N ASN A 160 -8.60 5.58 1.43
CA ASN A 160 -7.67 5.49 0.32
C ASN A 160 -8.15 6.28 -0.91
N LYS A 161 -9.43 6.15 -1.28
CA LYS A 161 -10.00 6.88 -2.43
C LYS A 161 -10.09 8.38 -2.16
N LEU A 162 -10.53 8.78 -0.97
CA LEU A 162 -10.56 10.20 -0.61
C LEU A 162 -9.17 10.84 -0.69
N ALA A 163 -8.13 10.19 -0.17
CA ALA A 163 -6.78 10.71 -0.22
C ALA A 163 -6.30 11.00 -1.66
N THR A 164 -6.76 10.22 -2.66
CA THR A 164 -6.36 10.44 -4.06
C THR A 164 -6.94 11.70 -4.69
N LEU A 165 -7.96 12.34 -4.10
CA LEU A 165 -8.57 13.57 -4.64
C LEU A 165 -7.59 14.74 -4.63
N ALA A 166 -6.69 14.79 -3.65
CA ALA A 166 -5.62 15.78 -3.58
C ALA A 166 -4.35 15.13 -2.99
N TRP A 167 -3.84 14.12 -3.67
CA TRP A 167 -2.78 13.24 -3.17
C TRP A 167 -1.54 13.99 -2.70
N GLN A 168 -1.06 14.98 -3.46
CA GLN A 168 0.12 15.73 -3.06
C GLN A 168 -0.07 16.55 -1.78
N LYS A 169 -1.31 16.90 -1.42
CA LYS A 169 -1.65 17.58 -0.16
C LYS A 169 -1.82 16.60 0.99
N THR A 170 -2.38 15.42 0.72
CA THR A 170 -2.80 14.46 1.75
C THR A 170 -1.73 13.39 2.04
N LYS A 171 -0.85 13.09 1.09
CA LYS A 171 0.07 11.95 1.16
C LYS A 171 1.00 11.96 2.38
N GLY A 172 1.47 13.13 2.83
CA GLY A 172 2.38 13.22 3.98
C GLY A 172 1.76 12.58 5.22
N PRO A 173 0.73 13.21 5.82
CA PRO A 173 0.07 12.67 7.02
C PRO A 173 -0.52 11.27 6.80
N PHE A 174 -1.05 11.00 5.59
CA PHE A 174 -1.62 9.70 5.26
C PHE A 174 -0.58 8.58 5.32
N MET A 175 0.57 8.77 4.68
CA MET A 175 1.64 7.78 4.66
C MET A 175 2.36 7.65 6.00
N GLU A 176 2.48 8.72 6.77
CA GLU A 176 2.97 8.67 8.16
C GLU A 176 2.13 7.70 8.99
N GLU A 177 0.80 7.76 8.88
CA GLU A 177 -0.10 6.85 9.57
C GLU A 177 0.03 5.40 9.07
N VAL A 178 0.09 5.19 7.74
CA VAL A 178 0.32 3.87 7.14
C VAL A 178 1.61 3.24 7.68
N MET A 179 2.69 4.00 7.72
CA MET A 179 4.01 3.50 8.17
C MET A 179 4.04 3.27 9.68
N SER A 180 3.40 4.14 10.47
CA SER A 180 3.27 3.97 11.92
C SER A 180 2.57 2.67 12.25
N GLN A 181 1.40 2.44 11.66
CA GLN A 181 0.66 1.18 11.88
C GLN A 181 1.42 -0.04 11.42
N GLN A 182 2.08 0.03 10.26
CA GLN A 182 2.87 -1.10 9.77
C GLN A 182 4.00 -1.47 10.73
N LYS A 183 4.64 -0.47 11.33
CA LYS A 183 5.68 -0.66 12.35
C LYS A 183 5.12 -1.34 13.60
N ASP A 184 3.96 -0.90 14.08
CA ASP A 184 3.30 -1.48 15.25
C ASP A 184 2.90 -2.94 15.01
N MET A 185 2.35 -3.24 13.83
CA MET A 185 2.01 -4.60 13.42
C MET A 185 3.24 -5.52 13.36
N LEU A 186 4.34 -5.05 12.76
CA LEU A 186 5.58 -5.82 12.69
C LEU A 186 6.20 -6.02 14.09
N SER A 187 6.11 -5.03 14.96
CA SER A 187 6.54 -5.16 16.36
C SER A 187 5.75 -6.25 17.08
N THR A 188 4.43 -6.27 16.91
CA THR A 188 3.56 -7.31 17.47
C THR A 188 3.93 -8.70 16.96
N VAL A 189 4.13 -8.86 15.65
CA VAL A 189 4.55 -10.14 15.03
C VAL A 189 5.90 -10.62 15.58
N ARG A 190 6.84 -9.72 15.82
CA ARG A 190 8.18 -10.04 16.31
C ARG A 190 8.21 -10.36 17.80
N SER A 191 7.29 -9.81 18.59
CA SER A 191 7.18 -10.03 20.03
C SER A 191 6.29 -11.22 20.41
N LEU A 192 5.66 -11.87 19.42
CA LEU A 192 4.77 -12.98 19.65
C LEU A 192 5.54 -14.20 20.20
N ASP A 193 4.94 -14.88 21.19
CA ASP A 193 5.51 -16.14 21.72
C ASP A 193 5.58 -17.19 20.61
N ALA A 194 6.74 -17.84 20.50
CA ALA A 194 6.97 -18.89 19.52
C ALA A 194 5.99 -20.09 19.66
N ASN A 195 5.43 -20.30 20.85
CA ASN A 195 4.46 -21.36 21.15
C ASN A 195 3.01 -20.85 21.24
N ALA A 196 2.72 -19.65 20.71
CA ALA A 196 1.37 -19.13 20.70
C ALA A 196 0.41 -20.12 20.03
N ASP A 197 -0.70 -20.40 20.69
CA ASP A 197 -1.74 -21.30 20.18
C ASP A 197 -2.64 -20.59 19.17
N SER A 198 -3.50 -21.36 18.51
CA SER A 198 -4.42 -20.81 17.48
C SER A 198 -5.37 -19.75 18.02
N ASP A 199 -5.81 -19.85 19.27
CA ASP A 199 -6.70 -18.87 19.86
C ASP A 199 -5.98 -17.53 20.06
N THR A 200 -4.77 -17.55 20.59
CA THR A 200 -3.89 -16.36 20.69
C THR A 200 -3.64 -15.73 19.32
N LEU A 201 -3.33 -16.54 18.29
CA LEU A 201 -3.09 -16.06 16.94
C LEU A 201 -4.35 -15.43 16.32
N ASN A 202 -5.52 -16.03 16.53
CA ASN A 202 -6.81 -15.50 16.10
C ASN A 202 -7.10 -14.15 16.75
N GLU A 203 -6.90 -14.04 18.08
CA GLU A 203 -7.13 -12.81 18.84
C GLU A 203 -6.18 -11.69 18.40
N VAL A 204 -4.90 -11.99 18.17
CA VAL A 204 -3.91 -11.01 17.68
C VAL A 204 -4.29 -10.50 16.30
N THR A 205 -4.64 -11.39 15.37
CA THR A 205 -5.06 -10.99 14.01
C THR A 205 -6.32 -10.12 14.04
N GLU A 206 -7.33 -10.52 14.83
CA GLU A 206 -8.58 -9.77 15.00
C GLU A 206 -8.33 -8.39 15.59
N LYS A 207 -7.55 -8.30 16.66
CA LYS A 207 -7.19 -7.04 17.32
C LYS A 207 -6.49 -6.08 16.35
N ILE A 208 -5.47 -6.57 15.63
CA ILE A 208 -4.73 -5.76 14.66
C ILE A 208 -5.67 -5.24 13.57
N HIS A 209 -6.57 -6.09 13.06
CA HIS A 209 -7.56 -5.69 12.06
C HIS A 209 -8.48 -4.58 12.59
N LEU A 210 -9.06 -4.75 13.77
CA LEU A 210 -9.98 -3.78 14.37
C LEU A 210 -9.29 -2.43 14.63
N GLU A 211 -8.07 -2.44 15.14
CA GLU A 211 -7.27 -1.23 15.35
C GLU A 211 -6.98 -0.52 14.03
N ALA A 212 -6.60 -1.26 12.99
CA ALA A 212 -6.35 -0.70 11.66
C ALA A 212 -7.64 -0.10 11.06
N ALA A 213 -8.76 -0.82 11.12
CA ALA A 213 -10.03 -0.34 10.60
C ALA A 213 -10.51 0.93 11.32
N ALA A 214 -10.33 1.02 12.65
CA ALA A 214 -10.67 2.20 13.44
C ALA A 214 -9.84 3.42 13.02
N ARG A 215 -8.53 3.27 12.85
CA ARG A 215 -7.65 4.35 12.37
C ARG A 215 -7.98 4.79 10.95
N TRP A 216 -8.34 3.86 10.04
CA TRP A 216 -8.80 4.21 8.69
C TRP A 216 -10.11 4.99 8.69
N SER A 217 -11.03 4.66 9.59
CA SER A 217 -12.26 5.43 9.80
C SER A 217 -11.99 6.85 10.30
N GLU A 218 -11.00 7.02 11.18
CA GLU A 218 -10.56 8.33 11.63
C GLU A 218 -9.89 9.13 10.49
N MET A 219 -9.01 8.49 9.72
CA MET A 219 -8.39 9.11 8.54
C MET A 219 -9.43 9.54 7.51
N GLU A 220 -10.46 8.71 7.25
CA GLU A 220 -11.59 9.08 6.39
C GLU A 220 -12.27 10.35 6.91
N SER A 221 -12.58 10.40 8.20
CA SER A 221 -13.22 11.56 8.83
C SER A 221 -12.38 12.83 8.70
N ASN A 222 -11.07 12.74 8.94
CA ASN A 222 -10.14 13.85 8.80
C ASN A 222 -10.02 14.35 7.35
N LEU A 223 -10.07 13.44 6.37
CA LEU A 223 -10.08 13.79 4.96
C LEU A 223 -11.38 14.52 4.57
N TRP A 224 -12.54 14.08 5.07
CA TRP A 224 -13.80 14.78 4.86
C TRP A 224 -13.78 16.21 5.43
N VAL A 225 -13.21 16.39 6.62
CA VAL A 225 -13.02 17.76 7.19
C VAL A 225 -12.09 18.58 6.29
N THR A 226 -10.97 18.00 5.85
CA THR A 226 -10.00 18.68 4.96
C THR A 226 -10.66 19.13 3.66
N PHE A 227 -11.48 18.30 3.04
CA PHE A 227 -12.15 18.61 1.77
C PHE A 227 -13.41 19.46 1.96
N GLY A 228 -14.11 19.34 3.08
CA GLY A 228 -15.28 20.15 3.40
C GLY A 228 -14.97 21.63 3.62
N LEU A 229 -13.74 21.96 4.01
CA LEU A 229 -13.26 23.35 4.13
C LEU A 229 -12.83 23.98 2.78
N GLY A 230 -12.89 23.21 1.72
CA GLY A 230 -12.39 23.61 0.39
C GLY A 230 -10.89 23.35 0.21
N PHE A 231 -10.45 23.44 -1.03
CA PHE A 231 -9.04 23.25 -1.41
C PHE A 231 -8.30 24.59 -1.47
#